data_0244d392b7c1eace5c6c89013a009994
#
_entry.id   0244d392b7c1eace5c6c89013a009994
#
_cell.length_a   1.000
_cell.length_b   1.000
_cell.length_c   1.000
_cell.angle_alpha   90.00
_cell.angle_beta   90.00
_cell.angle_gamma   90.00
#
_symmetry.space_group_name_H-M   'P 1'
#
loop_
_entity.id
_entity.type
_entity.pdbx_description
1 polymer ?
#
loop_
_entity_poly.entity_id
_entity_poly.type
_entity_poly.pdbx_seq_one_letter_code
_entity_poly.pdbx_strand_id
1 'polypeptide(L)'
;AVGLGRIVGDYTTWTLADVKNALSKLPEGAMVFNQYYTQSEMLMYCVAMNAKDFMDWQNGTCNFDSDEFRALLEFVKPLPAEFSWQSDGEYESDFTRMKSGKQLLYPMNLNDFDNIYYTFAALDHDIRFVGFPREDGSSGSAFTASVTLCITTACKDKADAWAFIRSTLSEEYQKNLWNFPIL
;
A
#
# COMPACT_ATOMS: atom_id res chain seq x y z
N ALA A 1 22.78 4.63 -9.67
CA ALA A 1 21.31 4.74 -9.60
C ALA A 1 20.90 6.08 -10.18
N VAL A 2 20.30 6.05 -11.35
CA VAL A 2 19.82 7.26 -12.01
C VAL A 2 18.52 7.63 -11.30
N GLY A 3 18.65 8.59 -10.40
CA GLY A 3 17.65 9.19 -9.57
C GLY A 3 16.20 9.29 -9.99
N LEU A 4 15.49 8.18 -10.13
CA LEU A 4 14.02 8.22 -10.12
C LEU A 4 13.51 8.84 -8.81
N GLY A 5 14.22 8.65 -7.69
CA GLY A 5 13.94 9.36 -6.44
C GLY A 5 13.98 10.89 -6.54
N ARG A 6 14.73 11.44 -7.50
CA ARG A 6 14.71 12.88 -7.79
C ARG A 6 13.44 13.35 -8.50
N ILE A 7 12.72 12.44 -9.15
CA ILE A 7 11.45 12.74 -9.81
C ILE A 7 10.36 13.00 -8.77
N VAL A 8 10.34 12.21 -7.71
CA VAL A 8 9.38 12.33 -6.60
C VAL A 8 9.73 13.51 -5.67
N GLY A 9 10.99 13.92 -5.60
CA GLY A 9 11.43 14.99 -4.70
C GLY A 9 11.49 14.54 -3.23
N ASP A 10 11.45 15.53 -2.31
CA ASP A 10 11.54 15.31 -0.86
C ASP A 10 10.17 15.16 -0.18
N TYR A 11 9.18 14.64 -0.90
CA TYR A 11 7.84 14.51 -0.37
C TYR A 11 7.76 13.43 0.72
N THR A 12 7.17 13.79 1.84
CA THR A 12 6.66 12.83 2.85
C THR A 12 5.23 12.44 2.54
N THR A 13 4.52 13.28 1.80
CA THR A 13 3.16 13.10 1.29
C THR A 13 3.06 13.71 -0.10
N TRP A 14 2.14 13.26 -0.91
CA TRP A 14 1.93 13.78 -2.25
C TRP A 14 0.47 13.68 -2.72
N THR A 15 0.12 14.51 -3.68
CA THR A 15 -1.20 14.54 -4.32
C THR A 15 -1.21 13.77 -5.63
N LEU A 16 -2.40 13.55 -6.22
CA LEU A 16 -2.50 13.00 -7.58
C LEU A 16 -1.81 13.87 -8.62
N ALA A 17 -1.81 15.20 -8.42
CA ALA A 17 -1.10 16.12 -9.32
C ALA A 17 0.42 15.90 -9.26
N ASP A 18 0.97 15.65 -8.08
CA ASP A 18 2.40 15.33 -7.90
C ASP A 18 2.75 14.01 -8.59
N VAL A 19 1.88 13.00 -8.46
CA VAL A 19 2.04 11.72 -9.16
C VAL A 19 2.03 11.93 -10.67
N LYS A 20 1.06 12.66 -11.22
CA LYS A 20 0.98 12.96 -12.67
C LYS A 20 2.24 13.67 -13.15
N ASN A 21 2.76 14.64 -12.37
CA ASN A 21 4.01 15.31 -12.69
C ASN A 21 5.21 14.35 -12.66
N ALA A 22 5.27 13.44 -11.69
CA ALA A 22 6.31 12.41 -11.65
C ALA A 22 6.23 11.47 -12.87
N LEU A 23 5.01 11.04 -13.24
CA LEU A 23 4.76 10.20 -14.42
C LEU A 23 5.25 10.83 -15.72
N SER A 24 5.05 12.15 -15.88
CA SER A 24 5.49 12.87 -17.08
C SER A 24 7.03 12.96 -17.23
N LYS A 25 7.77 12.65 -16.17
CA LYS A 25 9.23 12.68 -16.12
C LYS A 25 9.86 11.29 -16.15
N LEU A 26 9.07 10.23 -16.23
CA LEU A 26 9.61 8.87 -16.30
C LEU A 26 10.46 8.69 -17.56
N PRO A 27 11.63 8.07 -17.45
CA PRO A 27 12.43 7.68 -18.61
C PRO A 27 11.66 6.72 -19.51
N GLU A 28 12.02 6.71 -20.80
CA GLU A 28 11.47 5.75 -21.75
C GLU A 28 11.73 4.30 -21.26
N GLY A 29 10.70 3.45 -21.28
CA GLY A 29 10.75 2.07 -20.82
C GLY A 29 10.69 1.88 -19.31
N ALA A 30 10.63 2.97 -18.52
CA ALA A 30 10.36 2.88 -17.08
C ALA A 30 8.86 2.80 -16.79
N MET A 31 8.50 2.09 -15.73
CA MET A 31 7.12 1.91 -15.26
C MET A 31 6.95 2.56 -13.89
N VAL A 32 5.72 2.93 -13.56
CA VAL A 32 5.40 3.44 -12.20
C VAL A 32 5.48 2.32 -11.19
N PHE A 33 4.76 1.25 -11.46
CA PHE A 33 4.70 0.01 -10.69
C PHE A 33 5.13 -1.14 -11.59
N ASN A 34 5.35 -2.32 -11.03
CA ASN A 34 5.58 -3.49 -11.86
C ASN A 34 4.28 -3.90 -12.59
N GLN A 35 4.42 -4.79 -13.55
CA GLN A 35 3.33 -5.29 -14.40
C GLN A 35 2.25 -6.09 -13.65
N TYR A 36 2.48 -6.42 -12.38
CA TYR A 36 1.53 -7.17 -11.54
C TYR A 36 0.47 -6.28 -10.90
N TYR A 37 0.68 -4.96 -10.88
CA TYR A 37 -0.31 -4.03 -10.37
C TYR A 37 -1.30 -3.66 -11.45
N THR A 38 -2.49 -4.24 -11.36
CA THR A 38 -3.60 -3.99 -12.29
C THR A 38 -4.37 -2.72 -11.94
N GLN A 39 -5.19 -2.26 -12.89
CA GLN A 39 -6.10 -1.13 -12.68
C GLN A 39 -6.98 -1.33 -11.45
N SER A 40 -7.58 -2.53 -11.31
CA SER A 40 -8.51 -2.84 -10.22
C SER A 40 -7.81 -2.89 -8.85
N GLU A 41 -6.62 -3.49 -8.77
CA GLU A 41 -5.87 -3.54 -7.51
C GLU A 41 -5.44 -2.17 -7.06
N MET A 42 -4.87 -1.37 -7.95
CA MET A 42 -4.43 -0.02 -7.60
C MET A 42 -5.60 0.89 -7.25
N LEU A 43 -6.72 0.79 -7.98
CA LEU A 43 -7.94 1.52 -7.64
C LEU A 43 -8.44 1.14 -6.23
N MET A 44 -8.45 -0.15 -5.92
CA MET A 44 -8.83 -0.63 -4.59
C MET A 44 -7.95 -0.03 -3.49
N TYR A 45 -6.63 0.00 -3.66
CA TYR A 45 -5.74 0.65 -2.69
C TYR A 45 -6.04 2.14 -2.55
N CYS A 46 -6.18 2.87 -3.66
CA CYS A 46 -6.48 4.30 -3.62
C CYS A 46 -7.82 4.59 -2.93
N VAL A 47 -8.86 3.80 -3.22
CA VAL A 47 -10.17 3.94 -2.57
C VAL A 47 -10.09 3.60 -1.09
N ALA A 48 -9.39 2.52 -0.71
CA ALA A 48 -9.24 2.15 0.69
C ALA A 48 -8.53 3.24 1.52
N MET A 49 -7.48 3.86 0.96
CA MET A 49 -6.74 4.94 1.62
C MET A 49 -7.56 6.25 1.72
N ASN A 50 -8.52 6.45 0.82
CA ASN A 50 -9.39 7.64 0.77
C ASN A 50 -10.86 7.29 1.05
N ALA A 51 -11.13 6.19 1.76
CA ALA A 51 -12.49 5.65 1.93
C ALA A 51 -13.48 6.69 2.49
N LYS A 52 -13.05 7.52 3.44
CA LYS A 52 -13.87 8.57 4.05
C LYS A 52 -14.34 9.64 3.05
N ASP A 53 -13.64 9.82 1.94
CA ASP A 53 -13.97 10.83 0.94
C ASP A 53 -15.03 10.30 -0.05
N PHE A 54 -15.16 8.97 -0.14
CA PHE A 54 -16.07 8.30 -1.06
C PHE A 54 -17.23 7.57 -0.38
N MET A 55 -17.10 7.25 0.91
CA MET A 55 -18.10 6.43 1.63
C MET A 55 -18.38 7.01 3.02
N ASP A 56 -19.64 7.33 3.26
CA ASP A 56 -20.15 7.65 4.59
C ASP A 56 -20.90 6.44 5.17
N TRP A 57 -20.19 5.68 5.98
CA TRP A 57 -20.72 4.47 6.61
C TRP A 57 -21.82 4.74 7.62
N GLN A 58 -21.87 5.95 8.22
CA GLN A 58 -22.87 6.31 9.22
C GLN A 58 -24.22 6.56 8.56
N ASN A 59 -24.22 7.26 7.42
CA ASN A 59 -25.42 7.60 6.69
C ASN A 59 -25.73 6.63 5.53
N GLY A 60 -24.84 5.68 5.26
CA GLY A 60 -24.99 4.70 4.17
C GLY A 60 -24.99 5.36 2.80
N THR A 61 -24.24 6.43 2.60
CA THR A 61 -24.12 7.13 1.32
C THR A 61 -22.73 7.00 0.72
N CYS A 62 -22.62 7.22 -0.60
CA CYS A 62 -21.35 7.20 -1.32
C CYS A 62 -21.29 8.35 -2.32
N ASN A 63 -20.05 8.70 -2.73
CA ASN A 63 -19.73 9.78 -3.65
C ASN A 63 -18.76 9.32 -4.75
N PHE A 64 -19.12 8.22 -5.45
CA PHE A 64 -18.30 7.66 -6.52
C PHE A 64 -18.51 8.35 -7.90
N ASP A 65 -19.36 9.35 -7.99
CA ASP A 65 -19.55 10.18 -9.17
C ASP A 65 -18.83 11.54 -9.10
N SER A 66 -18.00 11.73 -8.07
CA SER A 66 -17.21 12.94 -7.85
C SER A 66 -16.04 13.09 -8.83
N ASP A 67 -15.52 14.30 -8.95
CA ASP A 67 -14.34 14.60 -9.76
C ASP A 67 -13.08 13.97 -9.18
N GLU A 68 -13.00 13.84 -7.86
CA GLU A 68 -11.92 13.16 -7.14
C GLU A 68 -11.87 11.67 -7.50
N PHE A 69 -13.03 11.01 -7.55
CA PHE A 69 -13.07 9.60 -7.97
C PHE A 69 -12.72 9.43 -9.44
N ARG A 70 -13.17 10.33 -10.31
CA ARG A 70 -12.76 10.34 -11.72
C ARG A 70 -11.26 10.52 -11.89
N ALA A 71 -10.63 11.37 -11.04
CA ALA A 71 -9.17 11.53 -11.04
C ALA A 71 -8.43 10.24 -10.67
N LEU A 72 -8.97 9.44 -9.74
CA LEU A 72 -8.42 8.11 -9.44
C LEU A 72 -8.56 7.14 -10.62
N LEU A 73 -9.70 7.15 -11.31
CA LEU A 73 -9.89 6.33 -12.51
C LEU A 73 -8.88 6.68 -13.62
N GLU A 74 -8.66 7.97 -13.87
CA GLU A 74 -7.65 8.41 -14.84
C GLU A 74 -6.20 8.09 -14.38
N PHE A 75 -5.95 8.06 -13.08
CA PHE A 75 -4.65 7.66 -12.53
C PHE A 75 -4.35 6.18 -12.78
N VAL A 76 -5.32 5.29 -12.60
CA VAL A 76 -5.11 3.84 -12.77
C VAL A 76 -5.23 3.37 -14.21
N LYS A 77 -5.88 4.14 -15.07
CA LYS A 77 -6.16 3.80 -16.47
C LYS A 77 -4.92 3.38 -17.30
N PRO A 78 -3.72 3.96 -17.12
CA PRO A 78 -2.52 3.52 -17.83
C PRO A 78 -1.96 2.16 -17.36
N LEU A 79 -2.45 1.62 -16.25
CA LEU A 79 -2.00 0.33 -15.74
C LEU A 79 -2.63 -0.83 -16.51
N PRO A 80 -2.05 -2.04 -16.47
CA PRO A 80 -2.64 -3.23 -17.10
C PRO A 80 -4.06 -3.50 -16.57
N ALA A 81 -5.00 -3.81 -17.47
CA ALA A 81 -6.37 -4.16 -17.07
C ALA A 81 -6.41 -5.50 -16.31
N GLU A 82 -5.62 -6.46 -16.78
CA GLU A 82 -5.53 -7.80 -16.19
C GLU A 82 -4.07 -8.21 -16.02
N PHE A 83 -3.85 -9.04 -15.02
CA PHE A 83 -2.54 -9.65 -14.79
C PHE A 83 -2.41 -10.92 -15.66
N SER A 84 -1.27 -11.06 -16.34
CA SER A 84 -0.93 -12.28 -17.07
C SER A 84 0.36 -12.87 -16.50
N TRP A 85 0.30 -14.13 -16.10
CA TRP A 85 1.48 -14.92 -15.72
C TRP A 85 2.34 -15.30 -16.93
N GLN A 86 1.80 -15.19 -18.14
CA GLN A 86 2.49 -15.46 -19.39
C GLN A 86 3.15 -14.17 -19.89
N SER A 87 4.12 -13.66 -19.15
CA SER A 87 5.00 -12.63 -19.69
C SER A 87 6.11 -13.31 -20.48
N ASP A 88 6.32 -12.88 -21.72
CA ASP A 88 7.38 -13.38 -22.62
C ASP A 88 8.80 -12.97 -22.19
N GLY A 89 9.01 -12.65 -20.91
CA GLY A 89 10.27 -12.17 -20.37
C GLY A 89 10.72 -12.88 -19.09
N GLU A 90 12.01 -12.80 -18.80
CA GLU A 90 12.55 -13.21 -17.50
C GLU A 90 11.90 -12.42 -16.37
N TYR A 91 11.55 -13.09 -15.28
CA TYR A 91 11.05 -12.46 -14.08
C TYR A 91 12.15 -11.57 -13.48
N GLU A 92 11.86 -10.28 -13.39
CA GLU A 92 12.72 -9.29 -12.75
C GLU A 92 12.03 -8.78 -11.48
N SER A 93 12.67 -8.94 -10.31
CA SER A 93 12.08 -8.49 -9.05
C SER A 93 11.90 -6.97 -9.01
N ASP A 94 10.93 -6.50 -8.22
CA ASP A 94 10.73 -5.05 -8.00
C ASP A 94 12.03 -4.34 -7.60
N PHE A 95 12.78 -4.93 -6.68
CA PHE A 95 14.04 -4.33 -6.22
C PHE A 95 15.10 -4.22 -7.32
N THR A 96 15.20 -5.23 -8.19
CA THR A 96 16.09 -5.20 -9.35
C THR A 96 15.67 -4.10 -10.32
N ARG A 97 14.36 -3.99 -10.58
CA ARG A 97 13.80 -2.96 -11.47
C ARG A 97 13.97 -1.56 -10.90
N MET A 98 13.77 -1.38 -9.60
CA MET A 98 14.00 -0.08 -8.93
C MET A 98 15.47 0.32 -8.98
N LYS A 99 16.40 -0.60 -8.70
CA LYS A 99 17.84 -0.34 -8.79
C LYS A 99 18.30 0.02 -10.22
N SER A 100 17.73 -0.64 -11.22
CA SER A 100 18.05 -0.36 -12.62
C SER A 100 17.33 0.87 -13.19
N GLY A 101 16.49 1.54 -12.41
CA GLY A 101 15.73 2.71 -12.84
C GLY A 101 14.55 2.38 -13.77
N LYS A 102 14.12 1.13 -13.81
CA LYS A 102 12.98 0.68 -14.63
C LYS A 102 11.64 0.78 -13.91
N GLN A 103 11.64 1.04 -12.59
CA GLN A 103 10.43 1.14 -11.78
C GLN A 103 10.56 2.25 -10.74
N LEU A 104 9.54 3.09 -10.63
CA LEU A 104 9.55 4.25 -9.73
C LEU A 104 9.05 3.92 -8.33
N LEU A 105 7.93 3.21 -8.23
CA LEU A 105 7.21 2.98 -6.97
C LEU A 105 7.06 1.50 -6.67
N TYR A 106 7.03 1.20 -5.38
CA TYR A 106 6.76 -0.13 -4.86
C TYR A 106 5.70 -0.03 -3.76
N PRO A 107 4.46 -0.48 -3.99
CA PRO A 107 3.46 -0.60 -2.94
C PRO A 107 3.88 -1.67 -1.94
N MET A 108 3.98 -1.31 -0.67
CA MET A 108 4.55 -2.17 0.36
C MET A 108 3.58 -2.34 1.53
N ASN A 109 3.42 -3.59 1.97
CA ASN A 109 2.82 -3.93 3.24
C ASN A 109 3.93 -4.12 4.28
N LEU A 110 3.97 -3.25 5.27
CA LEU A 110 4.92 -3.35 6.38
C LEU A 110 4.29 -4.18 7.49
N ASN A 111 4.59 -5.48 7.50
CA ASN A 111 4.03 -6.42 8.47
C ASN A 111 4.93 -6.59 9.71
N ASP A 112 6.23 -6.34 9.55
CA ASP A 112 7.24 -6.51 10.59
C ASP A 112 8.49 -5.66 10.30
N PHE A 113 9.41 -5.63 11.25
CA PHE A 113 10.68 -4.91 11.11
C PHE A 113 11.63 -5.53 10.08
N ASP A 114 11.54 -6.84 9.87
CA ASP A 114 12.40 -7.53 8.91
C ASP A 114 12.05 -7.10 7.49
N ASN A 115 10.78 -6.88 7.18
CA ASN A 115 10.36 -6.31 5.89
C ASN A 115 11.04 -4.95 5.62
N ILE A 116 11.08 -4.08 6.63
CA ILE A 116 11.74 -2.79 6.52
C ILE A 116 13.24 -3.00 6.31
N TYR A 117 13.87 -3.79 7.14
CA TYR A 117 15.31 -4.06 7.08
C TYR A 117 15.75 -4.62 5.72
N TYR A 118 15.07 -5.67 5.23
CA TYR A 118 15.39 -6.28 3.95
C TYR A 118 15.15 -5.32 2.78
N THR A 119 14.10 -4.51 2.84
CA THR A 119 13.83 -3.52 1.79
C THR A 119 14.92 -2.45 1.75
N PHE A 120 15.33 -1.92 2.90
CA PHE A 120 16.44 -0.98 3.00
C PHE A 120 17.75 -1.59 2.48
N ALA A 121 18.07 -2.81 2.90
CA ALA A 121 19.26 -3.50 2.44
C ALA A 121 19.23 -3.79 0.94
N ALA A 122 18.08 -4.21 0.42
CA ALA A 122 17.91 -4.50 -1.00
C ALA A 122 18.02 -3.26 -1.89
N LEU A 123 17.68 -2.08 -1.41
CA LEU A 123 17.70 -0.81 -2.14
C LEU A 123 18.84 0.13 -1.72
N ASP A 124 19.87 -0.42 -1.07
CA ASP A 124 21.05 0.32 -0.64
C ASP A 124 20.72 1.54 0.25
N HIS A 125 19.64 1.43 1.04
CA HIS A 125 19.08 2.46 1.93
C HIS A 125 18.62 3.75 1.22
N ASP A 126 18.52 3.77 -0.11
CA ASP A 126 18.01 4.90 -0.88
C ASP A 126 16.53 4.75 -1.20
N ILE A 127 15.70 4.72 -0.15
CA ILE A 127 14.24 4.63 -0.27
C ILE A 127 13.54 5.71 0.55
N ARG A 128 12.33 6.07 0.11
CA ARG A 128 11.44 6.99 0.82
C ARG A 128 10.03 6.43 0.85
N PHE A 129 9.39 6.57 1.98
CA PHE A 129 7.99 6.22 2.15
C PHE A 129 7.14 7.47 1.92
N VAL A 130 6.37 7.49 0.84
CA VAL A 130 5.53 8.63 0.48
C VAL A 130 4.04 8.35 0.67
N GLY A 131 3.66 7.07 0.83
CA GLY A 131 2.27 6.63 0.90
C GLY A 131 1.52 6.75 -0.43
N PHE A 132 0.23 6.46 -0.41
CA PHE A 132 -0.66 6.66 -1.56
C PHE A 132 -1.02 8.15 -1.70
N PRO A 133 -1.24 8.64 -2.92
CA PRO A 133 -1.56 10.06 -3.13
C PRO A 133 -2.91 10.42 -2.53
N ARG A 134 -2.96 11.57 -1.88
CA ARG A 134 -4.16 12.15 -1.27
C ARG A 134 -4.27 13.63 -1.60
N GLU A 135 -5.47 14.08 -1.95
CA GLU A 135 -5.71 15.48 -2.33
C GLU A 135 -5.52 16.45 -1.17
N ASP A 136 -5.76 16.00 0.07
CA ASP A 136 -5.56 16.82 1.26
C ASP A 136 -4.10 16.91 1.73
N GLY A 137 -3.17 16.27 0.99
CA GLY A 137 -1.74 16.24 1.33
C GLY A 137 -1.41 15.46 2.61
N SER A 138 -2.37 14.74 3.19
CA SER A 138 -2.12 13.88 4.35
C SER A 138 -1.42 12.58 3.95
N SER A 139 -0.90 11.83 4.93
CA SER A 139 -0.28 10.52 4.65
C SER A 139 -1.28 9.54 4.05
N GLY A 140 -0.93 8.98 2.91
CA GLY A 140 -1.68 7.92 2.22
C GLY A 140 -1.34 6.51 2.71
N SER A 141 -0.82 6.36 3.92
CA SER A 141 -0.59 5.06 4.54
C SER A 141 -1.76 4.70 5.44
N ALA A 142 -2.22 3.44 5.38
CA ALA A 142 -3.24 2.93 6.28
C ALA A 142 -2.63 1.87 7.21
N PHE A 143 -3.14 1.85 8.42
CA PHE A 143 -2.90 0.78 9.37
C PHE A 143 -4.09 -0.18 9.35
N THR A 144 -3.83 -1.46 9.13
CA THR A 144 -4.82 -2.52 9.20
C THR A 144 -4.38 -3.60 10.17
N ALA A 145 -5.33 -4.24 10.85
CA ALA A 145 -5.02 -5.36 11.71
C ALA A 145 -4.62 -6.57 10.86
N SER A 146 -3.43 -7.12 11.10
CA SER A 146 -2.96 -8.34 10.44
C SER A 146 -3.74 -9.57 10.91
N VAL A 147 -4.16 -9.58 12.18
CA VAL A 147 -4.94 -10.66 12.78
C VAL A 147 -6.11 -10.06 13.55
N THR A 148 -7.30 -10.58 13.30
CA THR A 148 -8.51 -10.19 14.04
C THR A 148 -9.11 -11.43 14.70
N LEU A 149 -9.30 -11.38 16.01
CA LEU A 149 -9.96 -12.44 16.78
C LEU A 149 -11.38 -12.02 17.12
N CYS A 150 -12.35 -12.90 16.86
CA CYS A 150 -13.76 -12.66 17.13
C CYS A 150 -14.34 -13.75 18.03
N ILE A 151 -15.28 -13.37 18.88
CA ILE A 151 -16.09 -14.31 19.66
C ILE A 151 -17.42 -14.51 18.93
N THR A 152 -17.73 -15.74 18.54
CA THR A 152 -18.99 -16.03 17.84
C THR A 152 -20.19 -15.87 18.78
N THR A 153 -21.36 -15.58 18.22
CA THR A 153 -22.61 -15.50 18.98
C THR A 153 -22.98 -16.83 19.64
N ALA A 154 -22.58 -17.95 19.03
CA ALA A 154 -22.80 -19.30 19.51
C ALA A 154 -21.86 -19.73 20.65
N CYS A 155 -20.83 -18.94 20.97
CA CYS A 155 -19.92 -19.26 22.07
C CYS A 155 -20.68 -19.27 23.41
N LYS A 156 -20.63 -20.43 24.11
CA LYS A 156 -21.33 -20.62 25.38
C LYS A 156 -20.66 -19.86 26.52
N ASP A 157 -19.35 -19.87 26.55
CA ASP A 157 -18.58 -19.14 27.56
C ASP A 157 -17.80 -17.98 26.91
N LYS A 158 -18.46 -16.83 26.87
CA LYS A 158 -17.85 -15.61 26.32
C LYS A 158 -16.79 -15.00 27.23
N ALA A 159 -16.90 -15.28 28.53
CA ALA A 159 -15.94 -14.75 29.52
C ALA A 159 -14.58 -15.43 29.35
N ASP A 160 -14.55 -16.75 29.24
CA ASP A 160 -13.31 -17.50 29.00
C ASP A 160 -12.73 -17.22 27.62
N ALA A 161 -13.58 -17.13 26.58
CA ALA A 161 -13.14 -16.73 25.24
C ALA A 161 -12.51 -15.34 25.24
N TRP A 162 -13.10 -14.40 25.97
CA TRP A 162 -12.52 -13.06 26.12
C TRP A 162 -11.23 -13.06 26.92
N ALA A 163 -11.14 -13.85 27.99
CA ALA A 163 -9.91 -14.00 28.77
C ALA A 163 -8.77 -14.53 27.89
N PHE A 164 -9.05 -15.52 27.02
CA PHE A 164 -8.09 -16.01 26.05
C PHE A 164 -7.62 -14.90 25.08
N ILE A 165 -8.56 -14.18 24.42
CA ILE A 165 -8.21 -13.08 23.51
C ILE A 165 -7.38 -12.03 24.25
N ARG A 166 -7.80 -11.65 25.45
CA ARG A 166 -7.09 -10.68 26.26
C ARG A 166 -5.68 -11.14 26.64
N SER A 167 -5.45 -12.43 26.87
CA SER A 167 -4.12 -12.97 27.15
C SER A 167 -3.18 -12.82 25.94
N THR A 168 -3.69 -12.96 24.72
CA THR A 168 -2.90 -12.76 23.49
C THR A 168 -2.48 -11.31 23.28
N LEU A 169 -3.20 -10.36 23.86
CA LEU A 169 -2.89 -8.93 23.81
C LEU A 169 -2.01 -8.45 24.99
N SER A 170 -1.58 -9.36 25.88
CA SER A 170 -0.71 -9.02 27.00
C SER A 170 0.70 -8.69 26.51
N GLU A 171 1.36 -7.77 27.19
CA GLU A 171 2.76 -7.40 26.90
C GLU A 171 3.70 -8.61 26.92
N GLU A 172 3.49 -9.51 27.88
CA GLU A 172 4.27 -10.74 28.01
C GLU A 172 4.12 -11.64 26.78
N TYR A 173 2.88 -11.85 26.31
CA TYR A 173 2.62 -12.66 25.11
C TYR A 173 3.19 -11.98 23.86
N GLN A 174 2.99 -10.68 23.71
CA GLN A 174 3.45 -9.91 22.55
C GLN A 174 4.98 -9.88 22.43
N LYS A 175 5.70 -9.75 23.53
CA LYS A 175 7.17 -9.82 23.54
C LYS A 175 7.73 -11.17 23.10
N ASN A 176 6.94 -12.25 23.24
CA ASN A 176 7.33 -13.60 22.85
C ASN A 176 6.89 -13.99 21.43
N LEU A 177 6.16 -13.13 20.75
CA LEU A 177 5.79 -13.34 19.35
C LEU A 177 6.93 -12.93 18.42
N TRP A 178 7.61 -13.94 17.87
CA TRP A 178 8.79 -13.73 17.01
C TRP A 178 8.49 -13.12 15.66
N ASN A 179 7.27 -13.28 15.12
CA ASN A 179 6.99 -12.95 13.75
C ASN A 179 5.77 -12.03 13.52
N PHE A 180 4.99 -11.74 14.54
CA PHE A 180 3.78 -10.90 14.40
C PHE A 180 3.51 -10.12 15.66
N PRO A 181 4.23 -9.02 15.92
CA PRO A 181 3.80 -8.12 16.99
C PRO A 181 2.41 -7.58 16.60
N ILE A 182 1.43 -7.82 17.49
CA ILE A 182 0.04 -7.38 17.28
C ILE A 182 -0.15 -5.93 17.81
N LEU A 183 0.86 -5.35 18.42
CA LEU A 183 0.87 -3.98 18.97
C LEU A 183 1.76 -3.07 18.16
#